data_155794d948ec611315debf1cc6d1dc3e
#
_entry.id   155794d948ec611315debf1cc6d1dc3e
#
_cell.length_a   1.000
_cell.length_b   1.000
_cell.length_c   1.000
_cell.angle_alpha   90.00
_cell.angle_beta   90.00
_cell.angle_gamma   90.00
#
_symmetry.space_group_name_H-M   'P 1'
#
loop_
_entity.id
_entity.type
_entity.pdbx_description
1 polymer ?
#
loop_
_entity_poly.entity_id
_entity_poly.type
_entity_poly.pdbx_seq_one_letter_code
_entity_poly.pdbx_strand_id
1 'polypeptide(L)'
;MDALTTPAERFDALPAFPWTARRWVGAATRGLAIAYLDKGPADADRAFLCLHGNPSWGYLYRKMLPVFLASGARVVAPDLIGFGRSDKPVLDVDHSFDFHRGALLEFIDALDLHHVTLVVQDWGGLFGLTLPMEMPERFDRVLLMNTAFATGEVTEGFRAWRAFSNSRPDLDVGALFRRSEPTLSAVEVAAYDAPFPDARYKAALRAFPNLVPDGADSPGAAVSRAAQAWFGSAWRGQSFMAIGMKDPVMGEPAMQALRRSIPGCPEPMRVHAGGHFVQEHGGSIAEAALASWGGR
;
A
#
# COMPACT_ATOMS: atom_id res chain seq x y z
N MET A 1 -21.13 -11.65 5.21
CA MET A 1 -20.70 -10.26 4.88
C MET A 1 -21.13 -9.99 3.47
N ASP A 2 -21.96 -8.97 3.27
CA ASP A 2 -22.40 -8.58 1.92
C ASP A 2 -21.28 -7.79 1.23
N ALA A 3 -20.96 -8.17 0.00
CA ALA A 3 -19.89 -7.56 -0.76
C ALA A 3 -20.24 -7.42 -2.24
N LEU A 4 -19.65 -6.44 -2.88
CA LEU A 4 -19.73 -6.19 -4.31
C LEU A 4 -18.41 -6.55 -4.97
N THR A 5 -18.48 -7.00 -6.22
CA THR A 5 -17.32 -7.11 -7.10
C THR A 5 -17.50 -6.08 -8.22
N THR A 6 -16.48 -5.26 -8.45
CA THR A 6 -16.51 -4.28 -9.55
C THR A 6 -16.57 -5.01 -10.89
N PRO A 7 -17.49 -4.61 -11.80
CA PRO A 7 -17.61 -5.21 -13.12
C PRO A 7 -16.27 -5.21 -13.88
N ALA A 8 -15.93 -6.33 -14.52
CA ALA A 8 -14.61 -6.55 -15.13
C ALA A 8 -14.30 -5.53 -16.25
N GLU A 9 -15.33 -5.12 -17.00
CA GLU A 9 -15.23 -4.14 -18.08
C GLU A 9 -14.74 -2.76 -17.62
N ARG A 10 -14.83 -2.46 -16.31
CA ARG A 10 -14.28 -1.23 -15.74
C ARG A 10 -12.75 -1.20 -15.76
N PHE A 11 -12.12 -2.35 -15.92
CA PHE A 11 -10.67 -2.52 -15.94
C PHE A 11 -10.11 -2.81 -17.33
N ASP A 12 -10.92 -2.67 -18.36
CA ASP A 12 -10.48 -2.85 -19.74
C ASP A 12 -9.59 -1.69 -20.18
N ALA A 13 -8.57 -2.00 -20.98
CA ALA A 13 -7.68 -1.01 -21.60
C ALA A 13 -7.05 0.00 -20.64
N LEU A 14 -6.68 -0.43 -19.42
CA LEU A 14 -5.99 0.42 -18.44
C LEU A 14 -4.63 0.89 -18.98
N PRO A 15 -4.34 2.20 -18.97
CA PRO A 15 -3.10 2.72 -19.53
C PRO A 15 -1.87 2.20 -18.78
N ALA A 16 -0.89 1.68 -19.54
CA ALA A 16 0.35 1.09 -19.01
C ALA A 16 0.15 -0.03 -17.96
N PHE A 17 -1.00 -0.75 -18.01
CA PHE A 17 -1.32 -1.79 -17.05
C PHE A 17 -1.96 -3.03 -17.74
N PRO A 18 -1.20 -3.75 -18.56
CA PRO A 18 -1.73 -4.83 -19.41
C PRO A 18 -1.97 -6.14 -18.64
N TRP A 19 -1.83 -6.14 -17.33
CA TRP A 19 -1.84 -7.36 -16.52
C TRP A 19 -3.23 -7.72 -16.01
N THR A 20 -3.56 -9.01 -16.13
CA THR A 20 -4.73 -9.62 -15.50
C THR A 20 -4.43 -9.99 -14.06
N ALA A 21 -5.39 -9.80 -13.17
CA ALA A 21 -5.30 -10.22 -11.78
C ALA A 21 -5.69 -11.69 -11.62
N ARG A 22 -5.09 -12.34 -10.62
CA ARG A 22 -5.56 -13.58 -10.01
C ARG A 22 -6.51 -13.25 -8.86
N ARG A 23 -7.22 -14.24 -8.33
CA ARG A 23 -8.07 -14.09 -7.16
C ARG A 23 -7.72 -15.17 -6.15
N TRP A 24 -7.67 -14.79 -4.87
CA TRP A 24 -7.41 -15.70 -3.76
C TRP A 24 -8.41 -15.44 -2.63
N VAL A 25 -8.85 -16.51 -1.98
CA VAL A 25 -9.76 -16.50 -0.82
C VAL A 25 -9.13 -17.36 0.27
N GLY A 26 -9.05 -16.83 1.48
CA GLY A 26 -8.58 -17.55 2.66
C GLY A 26 -9.57 -17.44 3.83
N ALA A 27 -9.24 -18.08 4.94
CA ALA A 27 -10.09 -18.04 6.13
C ALA A 27 -10.19 -16.63 6.73
N ALA A 28 -9.06 -15.92 6.80
CA ALA A 28 -9.00 -14.54 7.31
C ALA A 28 -9.75 -13.55 6.44
N THR A 29 -9.98 -13.86 5.15
CA THR A 29 -10.76 -12.98 4.24
C THR A 29 -12.27 -13.09 4.45
N ARG A 30 -12.73 -14.03 5.28
CA ARG A 30 -14.17 -14.26 5.56
C ARG A 30 -15.00 -14.53 4.30
N GLY A 31 -14.40 -15.22 3.32
CA GLY A 31 -15.01 -15.56 2.04
C GLY A 31 -14.87 -14.49 0.95
N LEU A 32 -14.23 -13.37 1.22
CA LEU A 32 -13.96 -12.33 0.24
C LEU A 32 -12.71 -12.66 -0.57
N ALA A 33 -12.72 -12.33 -1.85
CA ALA A 33 -11.56 -12.52 -2.71
C ALA A 33 -10.64 -11.29 -2.70
N ILE A 34 -9.36 -11.54 -2.48
CA ILE A 34 -8.27 -10.61 -2.80
C ILE A 34 -7.90 -10.82 -4.27
N ALA A 35 -8.04 -9.78 -5.07
CA ALA A 35 -7.47 -9.75 -6.42
C ALA A 35 -6.01 -9.31 -6.34
N TYR A 36 -5.12 -9.93 -7.11
CA TYR A 36 -3.70 -9.59 -7.06
C TYR A 36 -3.00 -9.84 -8.40
N LEU A 37 -2.00 -9.04 -8.66
CA LEU A 37 -1.02 -9.35 -9.69
C LEU A 37 0.00 -10.34 -9.13
N ASP A 38 0.43 -11.27 -9.97
CA ASP A 38 1.49 -12.23 -9.69
C ASP A 38 2.23 -12.46 -11.00
N LYS A 39 3.38 -11.85 -11.14
CA LYS A 39 4.15 -11.79 -12.38
C LYS A 39 5.62 -12.09 -12.11
N GLY A 40 6.32 -12.51 -13.15
CA GLY A 40 7.70 -13.00 -13.09
C GLY A 40 7.77 -14.51 -12.87
N PRO A 41 8.97 -15.08 -12.73
CA PRO A 41 9.17 -16.50 -12.49
C PRO A 41 8.59 -16.92 -11.13
N ALA A 42 7.87 -18.04 -11.07
CA ALA A 42 7.29 -18.54 -9.82
C ALA A 42 8.38 -19.05 -8.86
N ASP A 43 9.50 -19.46 -9.41
CA ASP A 43 10.70 -19.94 -8.71
C ASP A 43 11.79 -18.87 -8.58
N ALA A 44 11.45 -17.60 -8.72
CA ALA A 44 12.39 -16.50 -8.52
C ALA A 44 12.92 -16.49 -7.08
N ASP A 45 14.22 -16.28 -6.91
CA ASP A 45 14.89 -16.21 -5.61
C ASP A 45 14.35 -15.06 -4.72
N ARG A 46 13.65 -14.08 -5.29
CA ARG A 46 13.15 -12.88 -4.61
C ARG A 46 11.77 -12.52 -5.07
N ALA A 47 11.00 -11.96 -4.16
CA ALA A 47 9.70 -11.41 -4.45
C ALA A 47 9.59 -9.94 -4.03
N PHE A 48 8.92 -9.12 -4.84
CA PHE A 48 8.43 -7.81 -4.43
C PHE A 48 6.97 -7.94 -4.03
N LEU A 49 6.64 -7.56 -2.80
CA LEU A 49 5.26 -7.45 -2.32
C LEU A 49 4.90 -5.98 -2.26
N CYS A 50 4.05 -5.52 -3.17
CA CYS A 50 3.66 -4.11 -3.34
C CYS A 50 2.29 -3.86 -2.71
N LEU A 51 2.26 -3.18 -1.56
CA LEU A 51 1.03 -2.87 -0.82
C LEU A 51 0.66 -1.40 -0.98
N HIS A 52 -0.48 -1.16 -1.62
CA HIS A 52 -1.04 0.17 -1.84
C HIS A 52 -1.80 0.68 -0.61
N GLY A 53 -2.23 1.93 -0.66
CA GLY A 53 -3.04 2.57 0.36
C GLY A 53 -4.41 3.07 -0.14
N ASN A 54 -5.05 3.90 0.69
CA ASN A 54 -6.37 4.49 0.42
C ASN A 54 -6.21 5.85 -0.29
N PRO A 55 -6.94 6.14 -1.37
CA PRO A 55 -7.95 5.33 -2.07
C PRO A 55 -7.43 4.62 -3.33
N SER A 56 -6.14 4.28 -3.35
CA SER A 56 -5.50 3.66 -4.52
C SER A 56 -5.79 2.15 -4.64
N TRP A 57 -5.13 1.50 -5.60
CA TRP A 57 -5.13 0.07 -5.83
C TRP A 57 -3.85 -0.33 -6.59
N GLY A 58 -3.66 -1.58 -6.92
CA GLY A 58 -2.45 -2.09 -7.57
C GLY A 58 -1.97 -1.31 -8.81
N TYR A 59 -2.86 -0.58 -9.47
CA TYR A 59 -2.54 0.32 -10.58
C TYR A 59 -1.50 1.39 -10.22
N LEU A 60 -1.46 1.80 -8.95
CA LEU A 60 -0.50 2.78 -8.45
C LEU A 60 0.95 2.36 -8.71
N TYR A 61 1.21 1.06 -8.72
CA TYR A 61 2.55 0.51 -8.92
C TYR A 61 2.94 0.32 -10.41
N ARG A 62 2.07 0.66 -11.38
CA ARG A 62 2.29 0.39 -12.81
C ARG A 62 3.64 0.85 -13.36
N LYS A 63 4.21 1.92 -12.81
CA LYS A 63 5.51 2.46 -13.24
C LYS A 63 6.70 1.78 -12.55
N MET A 64 6.48 1.09 -11.43
CA MET A 64 7.51 0.33 -10.70
C MET A 64 7.59 -1.12 -11.15
N LEU A 65 6.43 -1.73 -11.47
CA LEU A 65 6.32 -3.16 -11.82
C LEU A 65 7.27 -3.57 -12.95
N PRO A 66 7.40 -2.84 -14.08
CA PRO A 66 8.32 -3.22 -15.15
C PRO A 66 9.79 -3.25 -14.70
N VAL A 67 10.19 -2.32 -13.82
CA VAL A 67 11.56 -2.23 -13.30
C VAL A 67 11.85 -3.41 -12.37
N PHE A 68 10.93 -3.76 -11.48
CA PHE A 68 11.08 -4.92 -10.61
C PHE A 68 11.09 -6.23 -11.41
N LEU A 69 10.22 -6.38 -12.40
CA LEU A 69 10.20 -7.57 -13.27
C LEU A 69 11.50 -7.72 -14.09
N ALA A 70 12.07 -6.60 -14.55
CA ALA A 70 13.33 -6.60 -15.29
C ALA A 70 14.52 -7.08 -14.43
N SER A 71 14.43 -7.03 -13.11
CA SER A 71 15.44 -7.60 -12.20
C SER A 71 15.39 -9.14 -12.10
N GLY A 72 14.43 -9.80 -12.75
CA GLY A 72 14.21 -11.24 -12.68
C GLY A 72 13.41 -11.70 -11.46
N ALA A 73 12.94 -10.79 -10.61
CA ALA A 73 12.16 -11.11 -9.43
C ALA A 73 10.68 -11.43 -9.73
N ARG A 74 10.03 -12.16 -8.84
CA ARG A 74 8.57 -12.27 -8.79
C ARG A 74 7.99 -10.98 -8.22
N VAL A 75 6.89 -10.49 -8.77
CA VAL A 75 6.22 -9.28 -8.29
C VAL A 75 4.76 -9.61 -7.97
N VAL A 76 4.39 -9.40 -6.72
CA VAL A 76 3.05 -9.62 -6.19
C VAL A 76 2.48 -8.28 -5.72
N ALA A 77 1.34 -7.89 -6.27
CA ALA A 77 0.66 -6.66 -5.90
C ALA A 77 -0.83 -6.94 -5.66
N PRO A 78 -1.23 -7.21 -4.40
CA PRO A 78 -2.63 -7.38 -4.05
C PRO A 78 -3.35 -6.03 -4.03
N ASP A 79 -4.61 -6.06 -4.47
CA ASP A 79 -5.58 -5.02 -4.15
C ASP A 79 -6.15 -5.34 -2.76
N LEU A 80 -6.07 -4.43 -1.81
CA LEU A 80 -6.65 -4.62 -0.48
C LEU A 80 -8.17 -4.86 -0.60
N ILE A 81 -8.75 -5.65 0.31
CA ILE A 81 -10.21 -5.84 0.36
C ILE A 81 -10.90 -4.47 0.46
N GLY A 82 -11.88 -4.23 -0.40
CA GLY A 82 -12.53 -2.93 -0.53
C GLY A 82 -11.97 -2.02 -1.64
N PHE A 83 -10.86 -2.43 -2.29
CA PHE A 83 -10.16 -1.65 -3.32
C PHE A 83 -9.95 -2.44 -4.62
N GLY A 84 -9.57 -1.73 -5.66
CA GLY A 84 -9.17 -2.31 -6.93
C GLY A 84 -10.17 -3.34 -7.46
N ARG A 85 -9.65 -4.51 -7.82
CA ARG A 85 -10.40 -5.66 -8.32
C ARG A 85 -10.84 -6.65 -7.22
N SER A 86 -10.46 -6.39 -5.95
CA SER A 86 -10.88 -7.18 -4.79
C SER A 86 -12.34 -6.96 -4.45
N ASP A 87 -12.93 -7.92 -3.74
CA ASP A 87 -14.29 -7.79 -3.25
C ASP A 87 -14.41 -6.62 -2.25
N LYS A 88 -15.57 -5.99 -2.25
CA LYS A 88 -15.84 -4.75 -1.51
C LYS A 88 -17.00 -4.97 -0.55
N PRO A 89 -16.74 -5.19 0.76
CA PRO A 89 -17.77 -5.11 1.78
C PRO A 89 -18.58 -3.82 1.64
N VAL A 90 -19.89 -3.90 1.77
CA VAL A 90 -20.78 -2.74 1.56
C VAL A 90 -20.95 -1.87 2.79
N LEU A 91 -20.57 -2.37 3.97
CA LEU A 91 -20.68 -1.66 5.23
C LEU A 91 -19.30 -1.21 5.75
N ASP A 92 -19.20 0.03 6.20
CA ASP A 92 -17.98 0.59 6.76
C ASP A 92 -17.50 -0.20 8.00
N VAL A 93 -18.43 -0.73 8.80
CA VAL A 93 -18.14 -1.52 10.01
C VAL A 93 -17.55 -2.90 9.74
N ASP A 94 -17.60 -3.38 8.50
CA ASP A 94 -16.98 -4.64 8.10
C ASP A 94 -15.45 -4.55 7.99
N HIS A 95 -14.91 -3.33 7.97
CA HIS A 95 -13.48 -3.06 7.92
C HIS A 95 -12.90 -2.85 9.32
N SER A 96 -11.78 -3.47 9.61
CA SER A 96 -11.00 -3.22 10.82
C SER A 96 -9.50 -3.40 10.53
N PHE A 97 -8.64 -2.82 11.40
CA PHE A 97 -7.19 -2.98 11.28
C PHE A 97 -6.79 -4.46 11.29
N ASP A 98 -7.30 -5.23 12.26
CA ASP A 98 -6.97 -6.64 12.42
C ASP A 98 -7.46 -7.50 11.27
N PHE A 99 -8.64 -7.19 10.70
CA PHE A 99 -9.17 -7.90 9.53
C PHE A 99 -8.23 -7.79 8.32
N HIS A 100 -7.85 -6.57 7.96
CA HIS A 100 -6.96 -6.35 6.81
C HIS A 100 -5.56 -6.91 7.04
N ARG A 101 -5.01 -6.71 8.25
CA ARG A 101 -3.72 -7.27 8.63
C ARG A 101 -3.71 -8.80 8.59
N GLY A 102 -4.73 -9.43 9.18
CA GLY A 102 -4.87 -10.89 9.19
C GLY A 102 -4.99 -11.48 7.79
N ALA A 103 -5.77 -10.83 6.92
CA ALA A 103 -5.89 -11.24 5.52
C ALA A 103 -4.55 -11.17 4.77
N LEU A 104 -3.72 -10.16 5.03
CA LEU A 104 -2.39 -10.04 4.41
C LEU A 104 -1.41 -11.10 4.94
N LEU A 105 -1.42 -11.42 6.23
CA LEU A 105 -0.57 -12.48 6.79
C LEU A 105 -0.88 -13.84 6.15
N GLU A 106 -2.16 -14.20 6.09
CA GLU A 106 -2.59 -15.45 5.47
C GLU A 106 -2.30 -15.47 3.96
N PHE A 107 -2.45 -14.34 3.28
CA PHE A 107 -2.14 -14.20 1.86
C PHE A 107 -0.65 -14.44 1.56
N ILE A 108 0.25 -13.88 2.37
CA ILE A 108 1.71 -14.07 2.22
C ILE A 108 2.08 -15.53 2.43
N ASP A 109 1.50 -16.16 3.45
CA ASP A 109 1.73 -17.57 3.76
C ASP A 109 1.21 -18.48 2.65
N ALA A 110 -0.02 -18.25 2.18
CA ALA A 110 -0.65 -19.03 1.11
C ALA A 110 0.09 -18.95 -0.23
N LEU A 111 0.75 -17.84 -0.53
CA LEU A 111 1.58 -17.69 -1.73
C LEU A 111 3.02 -18.16 -1.53
N ASP A 112 3.35 -18.62 -0.32
CA ASP A 112 4.69 -19.06 0.09
C ASP A 112 5.79 -18.08 -0.34
N LEU A 113 5.59 -16.79 -0.02
CA LEU A 113 6.53 -15.74 -0.40
C LEU A 113 7.76 -15.77 0.50
N HIS A 114 8.94 -15.83 -0.11
CA HIS A 114 10.23 -15.79 0.55
C HIS A 114 11.13 -14.72 -0.04
N HIS A 115 12.18 -14.31 0.69
CA HIS A 115 13.11 -13.25 0.29
C HIS A 115 12.40 -11.99 -0.19
N VAL A 116 11.36 -11.60 0.57
CA VAL A 116 10.44 -10.53 0.21
C VAL A 116 11.09 -9.16 0.37
N THR A 117 11.04 -8.38 -0.70
CA THR A 117 11.15 -6.93 -0.63
C THR A 117 9.75 -6.36 -0.45
N LEU A 118 9.47 -5.86 0.75
CA LEU A 118 8.20 -5.22 1.07
C LEU A 118 8.19 -3.77 0.56
N VAL A 119 7.29 -3.46 -0.37
CA VAL A 119 7.14 -2.14 -1.00
C VAL A 119 5.84 -1.52 -0.52
N VAL A 120 5.94 -0.43 0.23
CA VAL A 120 4.78 0.11 0.97
C VAL A 120 4.63 1.62 0.85
N GLN A 121 3.37 2.05 0.86
CA GLN A 121 2.97 3.45 0.95
C GLN A 121 1.62 3.54 1.67
N ASP A 122 1.38 4.62 2.43
CA ASP A 122 0.11 4.90 3.12
C ASP A 122 -0.35 3.68 3.95
N TRP A 123 -1.57 3.18 3.78
CA TRP A 123 -2.09 2.00 4.45
C TRP A 123 -1.32 0.72 4.14
N GLY A 124 -0.73 0.63 2.95
CA GLY A 124 0.19 -0.46 2.64
C GLY A 124 1.35 -0.53 3.64
N GLY A 125 1.79 0.62 4.18
CA GLY A 125 2.77 0.67 5.24
C GLY A 125 2.19 0.53 6.64
N LEU A 126 1.02 1.11 6.93
CA LEU A 126 0.38 0.98 8.24
C LEU A 126 0.12 -0.50 8.59
N PHE A 127 -0.35 -1.30 7.63
CA PHE A 127 -0.45 -2.76 7.78
C PHE A 127 0.90 -3.45 7.54
N GLY A 128 1.55 -3.14 6.43
CA GLY A 128 2.72 -3.84 5.92
C GLY A 128 3.89 -3.86 6.90
N LEU A 129 4.15 -2.75 7.59
CA LEU A 129 5.23 -2.66 8.58
C LEU A 129 4.98 -3.52 9.83
N THR A 130 3.79 -4.07 10.02
CA THR A 130 3.52 -5.01 11.11
C THR A 130 3.76 -6.48 10.73
N LEU A 131 3.97 -6.78 9.44
CA LEU A 131 4.07 -8.14 8.94
C LEU A 131 5.46 -8.78 9.16
N PRO A 132 6.58 -8.08 8.94
CA PRO A 132 7.92 -8.67 9.13
C PRO A 132 8.20 -9.15 10.55
N MET A 133 7.59 -8.54 11.56
CA MET A 133 7.72 -9.00 12.95
C MET A 133 7.12 -10.40 13.17
N GLU A 134 6.04 -10.73 12.44
CA GLU A 134 5.36 -12.03 12.54
C GLU A 134 6.03 -13.13 11.72
N MET A 135 6.70 -12.75 10.64
CA MET A 135 7.31 -13.67 9.66
C MET A 135 8.74 -13.20 9.29
N PRO A 136 9.63 -13.03 10.28
CA PRO A 136 10.93 -12.36 10.07
C PRO A 136 11.81 -13.05 9.04
N GLU A 137 11.68 -14.36 8.87
CA GLU A 137 12.45 -15.15 7.93
C GLU A 137 12.04 -14.94 6.46
N ARG A 138 10.88 -14.34 6.23
CA ARG A 138 10.35 -14.11 4.88
C ARG A 138 10.79 -12.78 4.27
N PHE A 139 11.24 -11.81 5.08
CA PHE A 139 11.49 -10.44 4.64
C PHE A 139 12.96 -10.05 4.73
N ASP A 140 13.54 -9.68 3.58
CA ASP A 140 14.93 -9.26 3.47
C ASP A 140 15.08 -7.75 3.30
N ARG A 141 14.07 -7.08 2.73
CA ARG A 141 14.14 -5.66 2.35
C ARG A 141 12.84 -4.93 2.56
N VAL A 142 12.96 -3.61 2.78
CA VAL A 142 11.80 -2.70 2.78
C VAL A 142 12.06 -1.49 1.89
N LEU A 143 11.08 -1.14 1.04
CA LEU A 143 11.00 0.11 0.30
C LEU A 143 9.86 0.93 0.87
N LEU A 144 10.19 2.05 1.48
CA LEU A 144 9.30 2.89 2.27
C LEU A 144 8.95 4.16 1.49
N MET A 145 7.69 4.42 1.30
CA MET A 145 7.19 5.62 0.61
C MET A 145 6.02 6.22 1.38
N ASN A 146 6.10 7.49 1.74
CA ASN A 146 5.02 8.28 2.37
C ASN A 146 4.05 7.45 3.24
N THR A 147 4.56 6.96 4.37
CA THR A 147 3.87 6.09 5.33
C THR A 147 4.41 6.28 6.76
N ALA A 148 3.86 5.55 7.72
CA ALA A 148 4.27 5.60 9.14
C ALA A 148 3.94 4.29 9.86
N PHE A 149 4.44 4.12 11.09
CA PHE A 149 3.84 3.20 12.05
C PHE A 149 2.58 3.85 12.66
N ALA A 150 1.49 3.11 12.74
CA ALA A 150 0.21 3.56 13.28
C ALA A 150 0.18 3.42 14.83
N THR A 151 1.03 4.15 15.53
CA THR A 151 1.31 3.96 16.96
C THR A 151 0.28 4.56 17.91
N GLY A 152 -0.72 5.28 17.39
CA GLY A 152 -1.71 6.02 18.17
C GLY A 152 -1.48 7.52 18.18
N GLU A 153 -0.48 8.00 17.44
CA GLU A 153 -0.23 9.42 17.20
C GLU A 153 -0.50 9.76 15.75
N VAL A 154 -1.20 10.88 15.52
CA VAL A 154 -1.52 11.35 14.17
C VAL A 154 -1.09 12.80 13.98
N THR A 155 -0.64 13.12 12.76
CA THR A 155 -0.25 14.47 12.39
C THR A 155 -1.48 15.37 12.24
N GLU A 156 -1.28 16.69 12.28
CA GLU A 156 -2.34 17.65 11.97
C GLU A 156 -2.81 17.51 10.50
N GLY A 157 -1.90 17.27 9.58
CA GLY A 157 -2.22 16.99 8.18
C GLY A 157 -3.14 15.78 8.03
N PHE A 158 -2.91 14.72 8.82
CA PHE A 158 -3.81 13.57 8.83
C PHE A 158 -5.19 13.90 9.43
N ARG A 159 -5.25 14.66 10.53
CA ARG A 159 -6.55 15.10 11.10
C ARG A 159 -7.36 15.89 10.07
N ALA A 160 -6.71 16.81 9.36
CA ALA A 160 -7.35 17.58 8.29
C ALA A 160 -7.83 16.66 7.16
N TRP A 161 -7.00 15.68 6.75
CA TRP A 161 -7.40 14.66 5.76
C TRP A 161 -8.61 13.85 6.22
N ARG A 162 -8.63 13.32 7.45
CA ARG A 162 -9.76 12.58 8.01
C ARG A 162 -11.05 13.41 7.99
N ALA A 163 -10.98 14.66 8.44
CA ALA A 163 -12.13 15.57 8.42
C ALA A 163 -12.63 15.83 6.99
N PHE A 164 -11.71 16.05 6.05
CA PHE A 164 -12.03 16.21 4.62
C PHE A 164 -12.71 14.96 4.06
N SER A 165 -12.16 13.78 4.30
CA SER A 165 -12.71 12.51 3.81
C SER A 165 -14.10 12.25 4.40
N ASN A 166 -14.28 12.40 5.72
CA ASN A 166 -15.56 12.19 6.39
C ASN A 166 -16.65 13.17 5.94
N SER A 167 -16.29 14.35 5.48
CA SER A 167 -17.24 15.31 4.89
C SER A 167 -17.69 14.93 3.47
N ARG A 168 -17.13 13.88 2.87
CA ARG A 168 -17.36 13.44 1.49
C ARG A 168 -17.56 11.94 1.41
N PRO A 169 -18.72 11.40 1.84
CA PRO A 169 -18.96 9.95 1.86
C PRO A 169 -18.91 9.31 0.46
N ASP A 170 -19.13 10.10 -0.59
CA ASP A 170 -18.95 9.71 -1.99
C ASP A 170 -17.74 10.43 -2.59
N LEU A 171 -16.55 10.20 -2.00
CA LEU A 171 -15.31 10.82 -2.43
C LEU A 171 -15.04 10.56 -3.92
N ASP A 172 -14.78 11.60 -4.69
CA ASP A 172 -14.32 11.54 -6.08
C ASP A 172 -12.81 11.21 -6.07
N VAL A 173 -12.49 9.94 -6.35
CA VAL A 173 -11.13 9.41 -6.31
C VAL A 173 -10.28 10.02 -7.43
N GLY A 174 -10.83 10.11 -8.65
CA GLY A 174 -10.13 10.71 -9.78
C GLY A 174 -9.78 12.18 -9.55
N ALA A 175 -10.72 12.95 -9.00
CA ALA A 175 -10.45 14.36 -8.65
C ALA A 175 -9.36 14.49 -7.58
N LEU A 176 -9.32 13.56 -6.60
CA LEU A 176 -8.26 13.54 -5.59
C LEU A 176 -6.88 13.29 -6.23
N PHE A 177 -6.78 12.27 -7.09
CA PHE A 177 -5.54 11.96 -7.81
C PHE A 177 -5.10 13.10 -8.71
N ARG A 178 -6.00 13.69 -9.50
CA ARG A 178 -5.69 14.84 -10.37
C ARG A 178 -5.17 16.04 -9.58
N ARG A 179 -5.67 16.27 -8.38
CA ARG A 179 -5.20 17.35 -7.51
C ARG A 179 -3.82 17.05 -6.93
N SER A 180 -3.56 15.81 -6.53
CA SER A 180 -2.27 15.39 -5.97
C SER A 180 -1.18 15.30 -7.03
N GLU A 181 -1.54 14.78 -8.21
CA GLU A 181 -0.62 14.54 -9.34
C GLU A 181 -1.19 15.18 -10.62
N PRO A 182 -1.02 16.50 -10.81
CA PRO A 182 -1.63 17.24 -11.92
C PRO A 182 -1.15 16.81 -13.31
N THR A 183 -0.08 16.02 -13.39
CA THR A 183 0.49 15.51 -14.65
C THR A 183 -0.23 14.27 -15.17
N LEU A 184 -1.16 13.69 -14.39
CA LEU A 184 -1.95 12.54 -14.83
C LEU A 184 -2.86 12.91 -16.01
N SER A 185 -2.85 12.08 -17.04
CA SER A 185 -3.79 12.17 -18.14
C SER A 185 -5.21 11.80 -17.69
N ALA A 186 -6.21 12.24 -18.44
CA ALA A 186 -7.61 11.92 -18.13
C ALA A 186 -7.88 10.40 -18.06
N VAL A 187 -7.21 9.60 -18.89
CA VAL A 187 -7.37 8.14 -18.88
C VAL A 187 -6.70 7.49 -17.67
N GLU A 188 -5.59 8.02 -17.17
CA GLU A 188 -4.96 7.55 -15.92
C GLU A 188 -5.82 7.92 -14.71
N VAL A 189 -6.39 9.12 -14.69
CA VAL A 189 -7.35 9.52 -13.66
C VAL A 189 -8.57 8.59 -13.64
N ALA A 190 -9.14 8.27 -14.81
CA ALA A 190 -10.26 7.34 -14.92
C ALA A 190 -9.89 5.92 -14.45
N ALA A 191 -8.63 5.49 -14.62
CA ALA A 191 -8.16 4.21 -14.09
C ALA A 191 -8.18 4.14 -12.56
N TYR A 192 -7.97 5.27 -11.86
CA TYR A 192 -8.12 5.33 -10.40
C TYR A 192 -9.58 5.30 -9.95
N ASP A 193 -10.51 5.80 -10.76
CA ASP A 193 -11.96 5.70 -10.51
C ASP A 193 -12.57 4.35 -10.89
N ALA A 194 -11.88 3.57 -11.71
CA ALA A 194 -12.39 2.31 -12.23
C ALA A 194 -12.97 1.37 -11.14
N PRO A 195 -12.34 1.20 -9.95
CA PRO A 195 -12.87 0.32 -8.90
C PRO A 195 -14.18 0.77 -8.28
N PHE A 196 -14.61 2.03 -8.44
CA PHE A 196 -15.65 2.68 -7.64
C PHE A 196 -16.78 3.25 -8.50
N PRO A 197 -17.64 2.38 -9.11
CA PRO A 197 -18.74 2.83 -9.98
C PRO A 197 -19.71 3.81 -9.31
N ASP A 198 -19.97 3.60 -8.01
CA ASP A 198 -20.87 4.44 -7.20
C ASP A 198 -20.51 4.33 -5.70
N ALA A 199 -21.25 5.05 -4.85
CA ALA A 199 -21.00 5.15 -3.41
C ALA A 199 -21.06 3.80 -2.66
N ARG A 200 -21.74 2.78 -3.19
CA ARG A 200 -21.83 1.44 -2.57
C ARG A 200 -20.48 0.70 -2.58
N TYR A 201 -19.64 1.02 -3.55
CA TYR A 201 -18.29 0.44 -3.69
C TYR A 201 -17.25 1.16 -2.82
N LYS A 202 -17.63 2.19 -2.05
CA LYS A 202 -16.70 3.09 -1.35
C LYS A 202 -16.71 2.92 0.17
N ALA A 203 -17.21 1.80 0.72
CA ALA A 203 -17.22 1.58 2.17
C ALA A 203 -15.79 1.59 2.76
N ALA A 204 -14.83 0.94 2.11
CA ALA A 204 -13.44 0.98 2.54
C ALA A 204 -12.85 2.41 2.53
N LEU A 205 -13.19 3.22 1.51
CA LEU A 205 -12.73 4.60 1.43
C LEU A 205 -13.19 5.44 2.63
N ARG A 206 -14.43 5.20 3.10
CA ARG A 206 -15.00 5.88 4.28
C ARG A 206 -14.43 5.32 5.59
N ALA A 207 -14.23 4.01 5.66
CA ALA A 207 -13.76 3.34 6.88
C ALA A 207 -12.29 3.66 7.19
N PHE A 208 -11.41 3.57 6.20
CA PHE A 208 -9.97 3.60 6.40
C PHE A 208 -9.45 4.85 7.13
N PRO A 209 -9.86 6.08 6.83
CA PRO A 209 -9.44 7.23 7.61
C PRO A 209 -9.80 7.13 9.11
N ASN A 210 -10.88 6.41 9.44
CA ASN A 210 -11.35 6.22 10.81
C ASN A 210 -10.72 5.00 11.51
N LEU A 211 -10.05 4.11 10.77
CA LEU A 211 -9.30 2.99 11.31
C LEU A 211 -7.86 3.37 11.72
N VAL A 212 -7.36 4.55 11.31
CA VAL A 212 -6.01 4.99 11.72
C VAL A 212 -6.02 5.22 13.23
N PRO A 213 -5.19 4.52 14.00
CA PRO A 213 -5.08 4.71 15.44
C PRO A 213 -4.71 6.15 15.79
N ASP A 214 -5.48 6.81 16.64
CA ASP A 214 -5.27 8.19 17.11
C ASP A 214 -5.18 8.29 18.64
N GLY A 215 -5.09 7.14 19.29
CA GLY A 215 -4.84 7.00 20.73
C GLY A 215 -4.09 5.70 21.01
N ALA A 216 -3.47 5.62 22.19
CA ALA A 216 -2.65 4.47 22.59
C ALA A 216 -3.45 3.14 22.60
N ASP A 217 -4.74 3.21 22.92
CA ASP A 217 -5.63 2.05 23.03
C ASP A 217 -6.47 1.81 21.77
N SER A 218 -6.27 2.63 20.72
CA SER A 218 -6.96 2.43 19.45
C SER A 218 -6.58 1.08 18.82
N PRO A 219 -7.54 0.37 18.16
CA PRO A 219 -7.24 -0.87 17.45
C PRO A 219 -6.07 -0.68 16.46
N GLY A 220 -5.11 -1.60 16.48
CA GLY A 220 -3.88 -1.52 15.66
C GLY A 220 -2.72 -0.75 16.29
N ALA A 221 -2.94 0.14 17.30
CA ALA A 221 -1.86 0.91 17.91
C ALA A 221 -0.82 0.03 18.63
N ALA A 222 -1.28 -0.96 19.39
CA ALA A 222 -0.40 -1.84 20.16
C ALA A 222 0.52 -2.67 19.24
N VAL A 223 -0.03 -3.29 18.18
CA VAL A 223 0.75 -4.09 17.23
C VAL A 223 1.71 -3.20 16.43
N SER A 224 1.32 -1.97 16.09
CA SER A 224 2.20 -1.02 15.38
C SER A 224 3.36 -0.56 16.25
N ARG A 225 3.14 -0.31 17.57
CA ARG A 225 4.24 -0.02 18.51
C ARG A 225 5.18 -1.21 18.67
N ALA A 226 4.64 -2.42 18.79
CA ALA A 226 5.46 -3.63 18.85
C ALA A 226 6.32 -3.80 17.59
N ALA A 227 5.73 -3.58 16.41
CA ALA A 227 6.46 -3.62 15.15
C ALA A 227 7.53 -2.53 15.07
N GLN A 228 7.24 -1.30 15.50
CA GLN A 228 8.23 -0.23 15.57
C GLN A 228 9.42 -0.60 16.47
N ALA A 229 9.14 -1.15 17.64
CA ALA A 229 10.20 -1.62 18.56
C ALA A 229 11.01 -2.78 17.96
N TRP A 230 10.34 -3.70 17.27
CA TRP A 230 10.98 -4.81 16.57
C TRP A 230 11.88 -4.31 15.45
N PHE A 231 11.43 -3.38 14.60
CA PHE A 231 12.29 -2.76 13.59
C PHE A 231 13.51 -2.07 14.22
N GLY A 232 13.32 -1.40 15.35
CA GLY A 232 14.40 -0.72 16.09
C GLY A 232 15.47 -1.64 16.66
N SER A 233 15.15 -2.92 16.93
CA SER A 233 16.02 -3.84 17.67
C SER A 233 16.40 -5.11 16.91
N ALA A 234 15.47 -5.67 16.12
CA ALA A 234 15.60 -7.00 15.51
C ALA A 234 15.73 -6.99 13.99
N TRP A 235 15.26 -5.94 13.28
CA TRP A 235 15.38 -5.84 11.83
C TRP A 235 16.85 -5.87 11.41
N ARG A 236 17.18 -6.73 10.43
CA ARG A 236 18.54 -6.86 9.87
C ARG A 236 18.55 -6.74 8.35
N GLY A 237 17.38 -6.58 7.73
CA GLY A 237 17.25 -6.43 6.29
C GLY A 237 17.69 -5.05 5.80
N GLN A 238 17.76 -4.91 4.49
CA GLN A 238 18.10 -3.64 3.85
C GLN A 238 16.86 -2.75 3.75
N SER A 239 17.07 -1.44 3.82
CA SER A 239 15.99 -0.45 3.70
C SER A 239 16.31 0.55 2.60
N PHE A 240 15.30 1.00 1.88
CA PHE A 240 15.34 2.16 0.99
C PHE A 240 14.12 3.04 1.27
N MET A 241 14.31 4.35 1.20
CA MET A 241 13.23 5.30 1.47
C MET A 241 13.14 6.34 0.36
N ALA A 242 11.93 6.58 -0.14
CA ALA A 242 11.63 7.70 -1.04
C ALA A 242 10.51 8.56 -0.45
N ILE A 243 10.62 9.88 -0.58
CA ILE A 243 9.66 10.83 -0.02
C ILE A 243 9.10 11.71 -1.13
N GLY A 244 7.79 11.69 -1.33
CA GLY A 244 7.06 12.70 -2.09
C GLY A 244 6.99 13.98 -1.26
N MET A 245 7.76 14.99 -1.66
CA MET A 245 8.00 16.19 -0.85
C MET A 245 6.80 17.11 -0.73
N LYS A 246 5.80 16.94 -1.60
CA LYS A 246 4.54 17.73 -1.59
C LYS A 246 3.42 17.07 -0.79
N ASP A 247 3.69 15.94 -0.12
CA ASP A 247 2.67 15.27 0.70
C ASP A 247 2.39 16.06 1.99
N PRO A 248 1.17 16.56 2.20
CA PRO A 248 0.82 17.31 3.41
C PRO A 248 0.51 16.40 4.61
N VAL A 249 0.40 15.08 4.41
CA VAL A 249 -0.06 14.12 5.42
C VAL A 249 1.13 13.33 5.98
N MET A 250 1.87 12.65 5.11
CA MET A 250 3.00 11.78 5.44
C MET A 250 4.28 12.23 4.73
N GLY A 251 4.49 13.55 4.64
CA GLY A 251 5.67 14.15 4.04
C GLY A 251 6.94 14.00 4.87
N GLU A 252 7.94 14.81 4.60
CA GLU A 252 9.29 14.67 5.15
C GLU A 252 9.34 14.53 6.68
N PRO A 253 8.60 15.29 7.52
CA PRO A 253 8.67 15.13 8.98
C PRO A 253 8.25 13.72 9.45
N ALA A 254 7.16 13.18 8.89
CA ALA A 254 6.67 11.84 9.22
C ALA A 254 7.64 10.75 8.76
N MET A 255 8.17 10.88 7.53
CA MET A 255 9.12 9.93 6.98
C MET A 255 10.47 9.95 7.71
N GLN A 256 10.94 11.10 8.17
CA GLN A 256 12.14 11.19 9.02
C GLN A 256 11.90 10.57 10.41
N ALA A 257 10.69 10.67 10.95
CA ALA A 257 10.34 9.96 12.18
C ALA A 257 10.36 8.44 11.97
N LEU A 258 9.78 7.96 10.87
CA LEU A 258 9.83 6.54 10.48
C LEU A 258 11.28 6.06 10.28
N ARG A 259 12.12 6.85 9.59
CA ARG A 259 13.52 6.53 9.36
C ARG A 259 14.29 6.31 10.66
N ARG A 260 14.07 7.16 11.67
CA ARG A 260 14.73 7.01 12.99
C ARG A 260 14.35 5.73 13.72
N SER A 261 13.20 5.15 13.41
CA SER A 261 12.74 3.88 13.99
C SER A 261 13.36 2.64 13.34
N ILE A 262 14.10 2.82 12.22
CA ILE A 262 14.68 1.71 11.45
C ILE A 262 16.21 1.94 11.36
N PRO A 263 17.01 1.37 12.29
CA PRO A 263 18.46 1.52 12.26
C PRO A 263 19.06 1.09 10.92
N GLY A 264 19.99 1.88 10.41
CA GLY A 264 20.62 1.63 9.11
C GLY A 264 19.78 2.04 7.89
N CYS A 265 18.58 2.58 8.08
CA CYS A 265 17.82 3.15 6.97
C CYS A 265 18.57 4.38 6.41
N PRO A 266 18.92 4.38 5.10
CA PRO A 266 19.74 5.43 4.50
C PRO A 266 19.02 6.77 4.41
N GLU A 267 19.74 7.82 3.99
CA GLU A 267 19.10 9.09 3.64
C GLU A 267 18.09 8.88 2.52
N PRO A 268 16.89 9.49 2.64
CA PRO A 268 15.83 9.24 1.69
C PRO A 268 16.09 9.91 0.34
N MET A 269 15.63 9.27 -0.72
CA MET A 269 15.45 9.90 -2.02
C MET A 269 14.31 10.92 -1.93
N ARG A 270 14.61 12.20 -2.15
CA ARG A 270 13.60 13.27 -2.15
C ARG A 270 13.03 13.49 -3.54
N VAL A 271 11.75 13.17 -3.71
CA VAL A 271 11.02 13.38 -4.96
C VAL A 271 10.30 14.72 -4.89
N HIS A 272 10.98 15.79 -5.28
CA HIS A 272 10.48 17.18 -5.14
C HIS A 272 9.20 17.46 -5.94
N ALA A 273 8.98 16.75 -7.05
CA ALA A 273 7.76 16.86 -7.84
C ALA A 273 6.60 16.04 -7.27
N GLY A 274 6.88 14.96 -6.53
CA GLY A 274 5.90 14.00 -6.04
C GLY A 274 5.13 14.46 -4.81
N GLY A 275 3.86 14.08 -4.78
CA GLY A 275 2.97 14.23 -3.65
C GLY A 275 2.82 12.93 -2.84
N HIS A 276 1.63 12.73 -2.28
CA HIS A 276 1.31 11.54 -1.49
C HIS A 276 1.41 10.24 -2.31
N PHE A 277 0.98 10.26 -3.57
CA PHE A 277 1.05 9.11 -4.48
C PHE A 277 2.39 9.08 -5.23
N VAL A 278 3.49 9.06 -4.48
CA VAL A 278 4.85 9.19 -5.01
C VAL A 278 5.24 8.11 -6.02
N GLN A 279 4.52 7.00 -6.06
CA GLN A 279 4.66 5.94 -7.06
C GLN A 279 4.35 6.41 -8.49
N GLU A 280 3.73 7.57 -8.65
CA GLU A 280 3.64 8.23 -9.97
C GLU A 280 5.01 8.62 -10.53
N HIS A 281 6.03 8.70 -9.66
CA HIS A 281 7.45 8.81 -10.00
C HIS A 281 8.19 7.47 -9.82
N GLY A 282 7.44 6.35 -9.82
CA GLY A 282 7.90 5.04 -9.34
C GLY A 282 9.03 4.41 -10.14
N GLY A 283 9.16 4.68 -11.44
CA GLY A 283 10.25 4.11 -12.25
C GLY A 283 11.62 4.46 -11.67
N SER A 284 11.90 5.75 -11.49
CA SER A 284 13.17 6.22 -10.91
C SER A 284 13.38 5.78 -9.46
N ILE A 285 12.30 5.68 -8.68
CA ILE A 285 12.39 5.18 -7.29
C ILE A 285 12.79 3.70 -7.29
N ALA A 286 12.16 2.88 -8.13
CA ALA A 286 12.46 1.46 -8.24
C ALA A 286 13.91 1.22 -8.71
N GLU A 287 14.37 1.95 -9.72
CA GLU A 287 15.75 1.91 -10.22
C GLU A 287 16.77 2.28 -9.12
N ALA A 288 16.52 3.37 -8.38
CA ALA A 288 17.37 3.81 -7.29
C ALA A 288 17.41 2.79 -6.14
N ALA A 289 16.28 2.19 -5.80
CA ALA A 289 16.19 1.16 -4.79
C ALA A 289 16.99 -0.09 -5.19
N LEU A 290 16.82 -0.60 -6.42
CA LEU A 290 17.59 -1.72 -6.93
C LEU A 290 19.09 -1.42 -6.95
N ALA A 291 19.50 -0.24 -7.41
CA ALA A 291 20.89 0.18 -7.44
C ALA A 291 21.50 0.20 -6.02
N SER A 292 20.75 0.69 -5.03
CA SER A 292 21.20 0.76 -3.63
C SER A 292 21.42 -0.62 -3.00
N TRP A 293 20.76 -1.65 -3.51
CA TRP A 293 20.88 -3.04 -3.04
C TRP A 293 21.83 -3.90 -3.88
N GLY A 294 22.62 -3.29 -4.77
CA GLY A 294 23.62 -3.97 -5.58
C GLY A 294 23.12 -4.52 -6.91
N GLY A 295 22.01 -4.03 -7.43
CA GLY A 295 21.56 -4.22 -8.81
C GLY A 295 21.19 -5.66 -9.22
N ARG A 296 21.01 -6.58 -8.27
CA ARG A 296 20.59 -7.97 -8.56
C ARG A 296 19.52 -8.43 -7.58
#